data_484f3a7ef309d0d3e24ab87994f1ba0c
#
_entry.id   484f3a7ef309d0d3e24ab87994f1ba0c
#
_cell.length_a   1.000
_cell.length_b   1.000
_cell.length_c   1.000
_cell.angle_alpha   90.00
_cell.angle_beta   90.00
_cell.angle_gamma   90.00
#
_symmetry.space_group_name_H-M   'P 1'
#
loop_
_entity.id
_entity.type
_entity.pdbx_description
1 polymer ?
#
loop_
_entity_poly.entity_id
_entity_poly.type
_entity_poly.pdbx_seq_one_letter_code
_entity_poly.pdbx_strand_id
1 'polypeptide(L)'
;MSETTTDIIETEDFESAEGSYTSETPTSSVAVAHREVAVAPANATGRRKEAIARVRLVPGTGRWTVNGRTLEGYFPNKVHQQLVNEPFKSTEQEGRYDVVARLTGGGTTGQAGALRLGIARALNEIDEEAFRPSLKKAGFLTRDARIKERKKAGLKKARKAPQYSKR
;
A
#
# COMPACT_ATOMS: atom_id res chain seq x y z
N MET A 1 -89.68 18.34 -27.69
CA MET A 1 -88.92 19.06 -28.68
C MET A 1 -87.82 19.76 -27.94
N SER A 2 -86.67 19.28 -28.05
CA SER A 2 -85.41 20.00 -27.88
C SER A 2 -84.28 18.95 -27.55
N GLU A 3 -83.44 18.88 -28.48
CA GLU A 3 -82.31 17.96 -28.56
C GLU A 3 -81.21 18.46 -27.62
N THR A 4 -80.72 17.54 -26.82
CA THR A 4 -79.50 17.76 -25.97
C THR A 4 -78.29 17.25 -26.69
N THR A 5 -77.50 18.16 -27.13
CA THR A 5 -76.19 17.94 -27.75
C THR A 5 -75.22 17.52 -26.65
N THR A 6 -74.65 16.34 -26.76
CA THR A 6 -73.63 15.82 -25.89
C THR A 6 -72.26 16.27 -26.46
N ASP A 7 -71.57 17.15 -25.75
CA ASP A 7 -70.18 17.50 -26.04
C ASP A 7 -69.26 16.36 -25.66
N ILE A 8 -68.56 15.83 -26.64
CA ILE A 8 -67.50 14.86 -26.50
C ILE A 8 -66.23 15.63 -26.16
N ILE A 9 -65.76 15.47 -24.95
CA ILE A 9 -64.46 15.99 -24.54
C ILE A 9 -63.42 15.04 -25.11
N GLU A 10 -62.66 15.52 -26.08
CA GLU A 10 -61.44 14.90 -26.59
C GLU A 10 -60.39 14.92 -25.47
N THR A 11 -59.98 13.73 -25.03
CA THR A 11 -58.84 13.53 -24.16
C THR A 11 -57.60 13.66 -25.02
N GLU A 12 -56.89 14.76 -24.90
CA GLU A 12 -55.57 14.92 -25.49
C GLU A 12 -54.59 13.93 -24.79
N ASP A 13 -54.02 13.06 -25.60
CA ASP A 13 -52.97 12.14 -25.20
C ASP A 13 -51.75 12.94 -24.73
N PHE A 14 -51.51 12.91 -23.43
CA PHE A 14 -50.26 13.45 -22.85
C PHE A 14 -49.14 12.45 -23.13
N GLU A 15 -48.52 12.63 -24.29
CA GLU A 15 -47.34 11.90 -24.71
C GLU A 15 -46.19 12.24 -23.77
N SER A 16 -45.88 11.36 -22.80
CA SER A 16 -44.76 11.49 -21.90
C SER A 16 -43.46 11.33 -22.70
N ALA A 17 -42.83 12.47 -22.99
CA ALA A 17 -41.48 12.50 -23.51
C ALA A 17 -40.51 11.96 -22.44
N GLU A 18 -40.23 10.67 -22.48
CA GLU A 18 -39.09 10.08 -21.76
C GLU A 18 -37.79 10.64 -22.34
N GLY A 19 -37.35 11.74 -21.79
CA GLY A 19 -36.00 12.26 -22.01
C GLY A 19 -34.98 11.31 -21.40
N SER A 20 -34.48 10.38 -22.20
CA SER A 20 -33.33 9.56 -21.84
C SER A 20 -32.11 10.46 -21.70
N TYR A 21 -31.78 10.84 -20.46
CA TYR A 21 -30.51 11.49 -20.16
C TYR A 21 -29.40 10.43 -20.27
N THR A 22 -28.95 10.14 -21.47
CA THR A 22 -27.69 9.46 -21.71
C THR A 22 -26.58 10.41 -21.32
N SER A 23 -26.13 10.30 -20.06
CA SER A 23 -24.89 10.92 -19.61
C SER A 23 -23.72 10.18 -20.30
N GLU A 24 -23.43 10.54 -21.53
CA GLU A 24 -22.18 10.20 -22.17
C GLU A 24 -21.07 11.00 -21.50
N THR A 25 -20.61 10.52 -20.36
CA THR A 25 -19.32 10.94 -19.83
C THR A 25 -18.30 10.49 -20.86
N PRO A 26 -17.55 11.40 -21.52
CA PRO A 26 -16.50 10.99 -22.41
C PRO A 26 -15.48 10.24 -21.54
N THR A 27 -15.46 8.92 -21.66
CA THR A 27 -14.38 8.10 -21.12
C THR A 27 -13.16 8.47 -21.96
N SER A 28 -12.53 9.58 -21.59
CA SER A 28 -11.17 9.89 -21.99
C SER A 28 -10.33 8.73 -21.50
N SER A 29 -10.15 7.75 -22.37
CA SER A 29 -9.08 6.79 -22.24
C SER A 29 -7.78 7.57 -22.36
N VAL A 30 -7.36 8.17 -21.25
CA VAL A 30 -6.02 8.66 -21.11
C VAL A 30 -5.18 7.41 -21.34
N ALA A 31 -4.69 7.24 -22.56
CA ALA A 31 -3.67 6.26 -22.88
C ALA A 31 -2.54 6.56 -21.88
N VAL A 32 -2.45 5.74 -20.83
CA VAL A 32 -1.31 5.76 -19.92
C VAL A 32 -0.14 5.37 -20.81
N ALA A 33 0.52 6.39 -21.35
CA ALA A 33 1.76 6.21 -22.08
C ALA A 33 2.64 5.37 -21.14
N HIS A 34 3.01 4.17 -21.57
CA HIS A 34 3.97 3.33 -20.87
C HIS A 34 5.30 4.08 -20.84
N ARG A 35 5.42 4.98 -19.86
CA ARG A 35 6.67 5.65 -19.57
C ARG A 35 7.64 4.57 -19.12
N GLU A 36 8.72 4.40 -19.85
CA GLU A 36 9.81 3.52 -19.44
C GLU A 36 10.28 3.98 -18.06
N VAL A 37 10.04 3.15 -17.05
CA VAL A 37 10.44 3.45 -15.68
C VAL A 37 11.95 3.49 -15.62
N ALA A 38 12.51 4.61 -15.20
CA ALA A 38 13.94 4.79 -15.06
C ALA A 38 14.51 3.75 -14.08
N VAL A 39 15.48 2.96 -14.56
CA VAL A 39 16.20 2.00 -13.72
C VAL A 39 17.47 2.67 -13.22
N ALA A 40 17.43 3.24 -12.01
CA ALA A 40 18.54 3.97 -11.42
C ALA A 40 18.92 3.39 -10.04
N PRO A 41 20.17 3.53 -9.60
CA PRO A 41 20.55 3.15 -8.24
C PRO A 41 19.96 4.14 -7.23
N ALA A 42 19.45 3.62 -6.09
CA ALA A 42 18.92 4.44 -5.02
C ALA A 42 19.33 3.92 -3.63
N ASN A 43 19.38 4.81 -2.66
CA ASN A 43 19.73 4.47 -1.28
C ASN A 43 18.68 5.02 -0.33
N ALA A 44 18.13 4.16 0.53
CA ALA A 44 17.15 4.61 1.51
C ALA A 44 17.32 3.93 2.86
N THR A 45 16.76 4.56 3.89
CA THR A 45 16.75 4.01 5.24
C THR A 45 15.32 3.72 5.68
N GLY A 46 15.07 2.46 6.09
CA GLY A 46 13.84 2.05 6.74
C GLY A 46 14.03 1.82 8.24
N ARG A 47 12.98 2.03 9.03
CA ARG A 47 13.00 1.83 10.48
C ARG A 47 11.71 1.17 10.96
N ARG A 48 11.82 0.21 11.88
CA ARG A 48 10.68 -0.39 12.59
C ARG A 48 11.10 -0.82 13.99
N LYS A 49 10.37 -0.38 15.02
CA LYS A 49 10.77 -0.57 16.42
C LYS A 49 12.20 -0.03 16.62
N GLU A 50 13.13 -0.90 17.04
CA GLU A 50 14.56 -0.58 17.20
C GLU A 50 15.41 -1.00 15.99
N ALA A 51 14.79 -1.65 14.99
CA ALA A 51 15.50 -2.09 13.80
C ALA A 51 15.69 -0.95 12.81
N ILE A 52 16.90 -0.86 12.25
CA ILE A 52 17.30 0.08 11.22
C ILE A 52 17.80 -0.72 10.02
N ALA A 53 17.27 -0.42 8.83
CA ALA A 53 17.69 -0.99 7.56
C ALA A 53 18.25 0.12 6.67
N ARG A 54 19.50 -0.01 6.26
CA ARG A 54 20.10 0.80 5.20
C ARG A 54 20.06 -0.02 3.93
N VAL A 55 19.33 0.42 2.94
CA VAL A 55 19.07 -0.29 1.69
C VAL A 55 19.72 0.46 0.55
N ARG A 56 20.39 -0.26 -0.32
CA ARG A 56 20.87 0.20 -1.60
C ARG A 56 20.26 -0.69 -2.69
N LEU A 57 19.53 -0.09 -3.58
CA LEU A 57 19.05 -0.73 -4.81
C LEU A 57 20.03 -0.42 -5.94
N VAL A 58 20.39 -1.42 -6.68
CA VAL A 58 21.24 -1.30 -7.87
C VAL A 58 20.53 -2.04 -9.01
N PRO A 59 20.52 -1.49 -10.23
CA PRO A 59 20.03 -2.23 -11.39
C PRO A 59 20.72 -3.60 -11.49
N GLY A 60 19.97 -4.68 -11.64
CA GLY A 60 20.57 -6.01 -11.61
C GLY A 60 19.60 -7.14 -11.95
N THR A 61 19.85 -8.29 -11.39
CA THR A 61 19.15 -9.55 -11.70
C THR A 61 18.27 -10.07 -10.56
N GLY A 62 18.02 -9.27 -9.52
CA GLY A 62 17.20 -9.67 -8.39
C GLY A 62 17.99 -10.37 -7.28
N ARG A 63 19.30 -10.16 -7.19
CA ARG A 63 20.10 -10.74 -6.11
C ARG A 63 19.91 -9.99 -4.79
N TRP A 64 19.85 -10.76 -3.71
CA TRP A 64 19.71 -10.23 -2.36
C TRP A 64 20.97 -10.46 -1.53
N THR A 65 21.51 -9.40 -0.98
CA THR A 65 22.62 -9.44 -0.04
C THR A 65 22.24 -8.70 1.23
N VAL A 66 21.95 -9.44 2.29
CA VAL A 66 21.54 -8.90 3.60
C VAL A 66 22.63 -9.22 4.63
N ASN A 67 23.35 -8.20 5.10
CA ASN A 67 24.50 -8.36 5.99
C ASN A 67 25.51 -9.42 5.49
N GLY A 68 25.75 -9.47 4.18
CA GLY A 68 26.67 -10.43 3.55
C GLY A 68 26.10 -11.86 3.38
N ARG A 69 24.81 -12.08 3.67
CA ARG A 69 24.12 -13.36 3.49
C ARG A 69 23.03 -13.23 2.42
N THR A 70 22.57 -14.37 1.89
CA THR A 70 21.38 -14.41 1.02
C THR A 70 20.11 -14.08 1.82
N LEU A 71 19.03 -13.70 1.14
CA LEU A 71 17.74 -13.42 1.79
C LEU A 71 17.24 -14.62 2.60
N GLU A 72 17.33 -15.82 2.05
CA GLU A 72 16.89 -17.07 2.70
C GLU A 72 17.77 -17.43 3.90
N GLY A 73 19.08 -17.23 3.79
CA GLY A 73 20.02 -17.49 4.89
C GLY A 73 19.86 -16.50 6.04
N TYR A 74 19.37 -15.28 5.78
CA TYR A 74 19.12 -14.27 6.82
C TYR A 74 17.70 -14.34 7.39
N PHE A 75 16.68 -14.53 6.54
CA PHE A 75 15.29 -14.70 6.92
C PHE A 75 14.80 -16.11 6.56
N PRO A 76 14.99 -17.11 7.42
CA PRO A 76 14.54 -18.47 7.13
C PRO A 76 13.01 -18.61 7.08
N ASN A 77 12.28 -17.66 7.69
CA ASN A 77 10.82 -17.65 7.66
C ASN A 77 10.32 -17.06 6.33
N LYS A 78 9.57 -17.86 5.55
CA LYS A 78 8.97 -17.45 4.27
C LYS A 78 8.06 -16.22 4.37
N VAL A 79 7.37 -16.04 5.53
CA VAL A 79 6.53 -14.85 5.76
C VAL A 79 7.37 -13.57 5.77
N HIS A 80 8.58 -13.61 6.33
CA HIS A 80 9.48 -12.45 6.30
C HIS A 80 10.02 -12.18 4.89
N GLN A 81 10.31 -13.23 4.12
CA GLN A 81 10.74 -13.11 2.74
C GLN A 81 9.64 -12.48 1.88
N GLN A 82 8.39 -12.94 2.02
CA GLN A 82 7.23 -12.38 1.35
C GLN A 82 7.03 -10.90 1.70
N LEU A 83 7.05 -10.57 3.00
CA LEU A 83 6.92 -9.20 3.51
C LEU A 83 7.93 -8.23 2.88
N VAL A 84 9.16 -8.68 2.70
CA VAL A 84 10.25 -7.87 2.13
C VAL A 84 10.08 -7.70 0.61
N ASN A 85 9.50 -8.67 -0.08
CA ASN A 85 9.22 -8.63 -1.51
C ASN A 85 7.95 -7.84 -1.89
N GLU A 86 7.05 -7.58 -0.94
CA GLU A 86 5.78 -6.86 -1.19
C GLU A 86 5.95 -5.54 -1.98
N PRO A 87 6.92 -4.66 -1.68
CA PRO A 87 7.09 -3.42 -2.45
C PRO A 87 7.40 -3.65 -3.92
N PHE A 88 8.21 -4.67 -4.25
CA PHE A 88 8.54 -5.01 -5.64
C PHE A 88 7.33 -5.58 -6.37
N LYS A 89 6.51 -6.41 -5.69
CA LYS A 89 5.27 -6.94 -6.24
C LYS A 89 4.27 -5.83 -6.56
N SER A 90 4.08 -4.90 -5.62
CA SER A 90 3.12 -3.79 -5.80
C SER A 90 3.52 -2.81 -6.88
N THR A 91 4.79 -2.75 -7.26
CA THR A 91 5.34 -1.88 -8.31
C THR A 91 5.71 -2.64 -9.59
N GLU A 92 5.48 -3.96 -9.64
CA GLU A 92 5.83 -4.83 -10.78
C GLU A 92 7.32 -4.77 -11.19
N GLN A 93 8.19 -4.58 -10.19
CA GLN A 93 9.64 -4.44 -10.40
C GLN A 93 10.44 -5.66 -9.90
N GLU A 94 9.81 -6.83 -9.81
CA GLU A 94 10.49 -8.05 -9.40
C GLU A 94 11.63 -8.40 -10.36
N GLY A 95 12.80 -8.73 -9.81
CA GLY A 95 13.96 -9.16 -10.59
C GLY A 95 14.75 -8.07 -11.33
N ARG A 96 14.33 -6.79 -11.26
CA ARG A 96 15.03 -5.69 -11.94
C ARG A 96 16.15 -5.04 -11.11
N TYR A 97 16.13 -5.26 -9.80
CA TYR A 97 17.07 -4.64 -8.87
C TYR A 97 17.78 -5.66 -8.00
N ASP A 98 19.07 -5.49 -7.84
CA ASP A 98 19.85 -6.14 -6.80
C ASP A 98 19.74 -5.34 -5.50
N VAL A 99 19.48 -6.03 -4.39
CA VAL A 99 19.26 -5.42 -3.09
C VAL A 99 20.46 -5.67 -2.19
N VAL A 100 21.16 -4.62 -1.81
CA VAL A 100 22.21 -4.67 -0.79
C VAL A 100 21.71 -3.98 0.48
N ALA A 101 21.53 -4.74 1.55
CA ALA A 101 20.97 -4.22 2.79
C ALA A 101 21.89 -4.47 3.99
N ARG A 102 22.03 -3.44 4.83
CA ARG A 102 22.66 -3.53 6.15
C ARG A 102 21.59 -3.33 7.22
N LEU A 103 21.38 -4.36 8.03
CA LEU A 103 20.39 -4.38 9.10
C LEU A 103 21.07 -4.35 10.45
N THR A 104 20.59 -3.49 11.34
CA THR A 104 21.10 -3.35 12.71
C THR A 104 19.94 -3.19 13.70
N GLY A 105 20.14 -3.63 14.92
CA GLY A 105 19.17 -3.50 16.02
C GLY A 105 17.92 -4.37 15.88
N GLY A 106 17.15 -4.44 16.94
CA GLY A 106 15.88 -5.16 17.00
C GLY A 106 15.99 -6.68 16.75
N GLY A 107 14.87 -7.29 16.39
CA GLY A 107 14.78 -8.72 16.03
C GLY A 107 14.37 -8.90 14.58
N THR A 108 14.41 -10.15 14.09
CA THR A 108 14.16 -10.53 12.68
C THR A 108 12.85 -9.97 12.12
N THR A 109 11.74 -10.02 12.86
CA THR A 109 10.45 -9.44 12.45
C THR A 109 10.50 -7.90 12.32
N GLY A 110 11.23 -7.24 13.23
CA GLY A 110 11.45 -5.79 13.16
C GLY A 110 12.31 -5.41 11.97
N GLN A 111 13.36 -6.18 11.73
CA GLN A 111 14.28 -5.98 10.61
C GLN A 111 13.61 -6.22 9.26
N ALA A 112 12.76 -7.24 9.12
CA ALA A 112 11.98 -7.45 7.89
C ALA A 112 11.06 -6.26 7.58
N GLY A 113 10.34 -5.74 8.58
CA GLY A 113 9.51 -4.56 8.41
C GLY A 113 10.31 -3.26 8.15
N ALA A 114 11.50 -3.13 8.74
CA ALA A 114 12.40 -2.00 8.44
C ALA A 114 12.94 -2.10 7.02
N LEU A 115 13.30 -3.31 6.58
CA LEU A 115 13.78 -3.56 5.22
C LEU A 115 12.69 -3.25 4.18
N ARG A 116 11.44 -3.69 4.41
CA ARG A 116 10.30 -3.35 3.55
C ARG A 116 10.16 -1.85 3.35
N LEU A 117 10.15 -1.09 4.45
CA LEU A 117 10.05 0.38 4.39
C LEU A 117 11.24 0.99 3.66
N GLY A 118 12.45 0.46 3.85
CA GLY A 118 13.67 0.93 3.18
C GLY A 118 13.58 0.75 1.66
N ILE A 119 13.14 -0.43 1.21
CA ILE A 119 12.94 -0.73 -0.21
C ILE A 119 11.88 0.19 -0.82
N ALA A 120 10.72 0.33 -0.17
CA ALA A 120 9.66 1.21 -0.65
C ALA A 120 10.13 2.67 -0.81
N ARG A 121 10.94 3.16 0.11
CA ARG A 121 11.53 4.50 0.01
C ARG A 121 12.55 4.62 -1.11
N ALA A 122 13.38 3.60 -1.30
CA ALA A 122 14.35 3.59 -2.39
C ALA A 122 13.67 3.54 -3.76
N LEU A 123 12.61 2.75 -3.92
CA LEU A 123 11.80 2.77 -5.14
C LEU A 123 11.15 4.13 -5.38
N ASN A 124 10.60 4.76 -4.34
CA ASN A 124 10.03 6.10 -4.45
C ASN A 124 11.08 7.18 -4.82
N GLU A 125 12.35 6.98 -4.47
CA GLU A 125 13.46 7.88 -4.85
C GLU A 125 13.84 7.73 -6.33
N ILE A 126 13.70 6.52 -6.89
CA ILE A 126 13.98 6.23 -8.30
C ILE A 126 12.95 6.91 -9.21
N ASP A 127 11.67 6.68 -8.95
CA ASP A 127 10.58 7.29 -9.71
C ASP A 127 9.37 7.52 -8.78
N GLU A 128 9.19 8.78 -8.39
CA GLU A 128 8.10 9.16 -7.49
C GLU A 128 6.74 9.08 -8.19
N GLU A 129 6.66 9.50 -9.44
CA GLU A 129 5.39 9.54 -10.18
C GLU A 129 4.85 8.14 -10.48
N ALA A 130 5.73 7.20 -10.87
CA ALA A 130 5.34 5.85 -11.21
C ALA A 130 5.03 4.98 -9.98
N PHE A 131 5.89 5.05 -8.94
CA PHE A 131 5.82 4.09 -7.83
C PHE A 131 5.04 4.58 -6.62
N ARG A 132 5.04 5.89 -6.34
CA ARG A 132 4.41 6.44 -5.15
C ARG A 132 2.92 6.12 -5.01
N PRO A 133 2.08 6.18 -6.05
CA PRO A 133 0.66 5.88 -5.93
C PRO A 133 0.40 4.46 -5.41
N SER A 134 1.07 3.45 -5.97
CA SER A 134 0.95 2.04 -5.58
C SER A 134 1.50 1.80 -4.17
N LEU A 135 2.70 2.33 -3.85
CA LEU A 135 3.33 2.18 -2.55
C LEU A 135 2.56 2.90 -1.43
N LYS A 136 1.96 4.07 -1.72
CA LYS A 136 1.12 4.80 -0.77
C LYS A 136 -0.19 4.09 -0.51
N LYS A 137 -0.84 3.57 -1.57
CA LYS A 137 -2.07 2.77 -1.46
C LYS A 137 -1.85 1.52 -0.60
N ALA A 138 -0.71 0.83 -0.77
CA ALA A 138 -0.33 -0.33 0.02
C ALA A 138 0.17 0.02 1.45
N GLY A 139 0.38 1.30 1.78
CA GLY A 139 0.84 1.75 3.09
C GLY A 139 2.33 1.49 3.37
N PHE A 140 3.15 1.20 2.36
CA PHE A 140 4.56 0.83 2.54
C PHE A 140 5.48 2.01 2.83
N LEU A 141 5.06 3.23 2.57
CA LEU A 141 5.85 4.44 2.84
C LEU A 141 5.72 4.94 4.28
N THR A 142 4.74 4.41 5.04
CA THR A 142 4.48 4.81 6.41
C THR A 142 5.24 3.93 7.40
N ARG A 143 5.92 4.55 8.37
CA ARG A 143 6.58 3.81 9.46
C ARG A 143 5.55 3.22 10.41
N ASP A 144 5.64 1.93 10.72
CA ASP A 144 4.87 1.29 11.79
C ASP A 144 5.40 1.78 13.16
N ALA A 145 4.61 2.59 13.84
CA ALA A 145 4.97 3.19 15.13
C ALA A 145 4.72 2.25 16.33
N ARG A 146 4.10 1.08 16.14
CA ARG A 146 3.74 0.17 17.22
C ARG A 146 4.98 -0.38 17.93
N ILE A 147 5.13 -0.02 19.22
CA ILE A 147 6.16 -0.52 20.12
C ILE A 147 5.51 -1.14 21.35
N LYS A 148 6.25 -1.97 22.09
CA LYS A 148 5.78 -2.53 23.35
C LYS A 148 5.67 -1.42 24.41
N GLU A 149 4.48 -1.24 24.99
CA GLU A 149 4.29 -0.30 26.09
C GLU A 149 4.99 -0.77 27.36
N ARG A 150 5.55 0.18 28.12
CA ARG A 150 6.18 -0.07 29.41
C ARG A 150 5.13 -0.57 30.43
N LYS A 151 5.48 -1.58 31.22
CA LYS A 151 4.70 -2.00 32.40
C LYS A 151 4.56 -0.82 33.36
N LYS A 152 3.35 -0.58 33.87
CA LYS A 152 3.07 0.49 34.87
C LYS A 152 3.00 -0.10 36.27
N ALA A 153 3.37 0.69 37.26
CA ALA A 153 3.21 0.32 38.68
C ALA A 153 1.73 0.08 39.00
N GLY A 154 1.42 -0.87 39.88
CA GLY A 154 0.05 -1.24 40.23
C GLY A 154 -0.71 -2.06 39.17
N LEU A 155 -0.20 -2.24 37.95
CA LEU A 155 -0.83 -3.04 36.92
C LEU A 155 -0.07 -4.38 36.70
N LYS A 156 -0.80 -5.42 36.27
CA LYS A 156 -0.19 -6.71 35.87
C LYS A 156 0.59 -6.60 34.56
N LYS A 157 0.11 -5.75 33.62
CA LYS A 157 0.74 -5.41 32.34
C LYS A 157 0.67 -3.88 32.13
N ALA A 158 0.95 -3.39 30.93
CA ALA A 158 0.87 -1.96 30.62
C ALA A 158 -0.53 -1.37 30.89
N ARG A 159 -1.59 -2.14 30.62
CA ARG A 159 -3.00 -1.73 30.73
C ARG A 159 -3.88 -2.69 31.54
N LYS A 160 -3.40 -3.88 31.91
CA LYS A 160 -4.19 -4.89 32.64
C LYS A 160 -4.06 -4.66 34.13
N ALA A 161 -5.17 -4.29 34.79
CA ALA A 161 -5.26 -4.18 36.24
C ALA A 161 -5.35 -5.54 36.93
N PRO A 162 -4.98 -5.66 38.23
CA PRO A 162 -5.30 -6.80 39.05
C PRO A 162 -6.82 -6.97 39.18
N GLN A 163 -7.27 -8.19 39.46
CA GLN A 163 -8.67 -8.47 39.78
C GLN A 163 -9.07 -7.73 41.07
N TYR A 164 -10.14 -6.93 40.99
CA TYR A 164 -10.70 -6.33 42.17
C TYR A 164 -11.51 -7.36 42.94
N SER A 165 -11.17 -7.56 44.22
CA SER A 165 -11.94 -8.42 45.12
C SER A 165 -12.93 -7.55 45.90
N LYS A 166 -14.22 -7.72 45.63
CA LYS A 166 -15.29 -7.13 46.47
C LYS A 166 -15.42 -7.98 47.71
N ARG A 167 -15.19 -7.41 48.87
CA ARG A 167 -15.59 -7.91 50.19
C ARG A 167 -16.29 -6.78 50.92
#